data_766a0297cc14ac255299c858416a1a2c
#
_entry.id   766a0297cc14ac255299c858416a1a2c
#
_cell.length_a   1.000
_cell.length_b   1.000
_cell.length_c   1.000
_cell.angle_alpha   90.00
_cell.angle_beta   90.00
_cell.angle_gamma   90.00
#
_symmetry.space_group_name_H-M   'P 1'
#
loop_
_entity.id
_entity.type
_entity.pdbx_description
1 polymer ?
#
loop_
_entity_poly.entity_id
_entity_poly.type
_entity_poly.pdbx_seq_one_letter_code
_entity_poly.pdbx_strand_id
1 'polypeptide(L)'
;MSNSALVDYTRLSPNRSHPRNHTIDKITIHHMAGDLSVETCGNLFANPNREASANYGIGSDGRVGLYVDEGDRAWASASPSNDNRAVNIEVANCATGGDW
;
A
#
# COMPACT_ATOMS: atom_id res chain seq x y z
N MET A 1 7.31 -9.71 -12.12
CA MET A 1 7.56 -8.68 -11.11
C MET A 1 7.62 -9.33 -9.74
N SER A 2 8.68 -9.11 -8.99
CA SER A 2 8.89 -9.72 -7.68
C SER A 2 8.57 -8.71 -6.56
N ASN A 3 7.98 -9.20 -5.47
CA ASN A 3 7.79 -8.39 -4.28
C ASN A 3 9.11 -8.23 -3.52
N SER A 4 9.16 -7.23 -2.62
CA SER A 4 10.35 -6.96 -1.83
C SER A 4 10.67 -8.11 -0.88
N ALA A 5 11.96 -8.42 -0.73
CA ALA A 5 12.44 -9.37 0.27
C ALA A 5 12.38 -8.81 1.70
N LEU A 6 12.08 -7.52 1.87
CA LEU A 6 12.00 -6.87 3.18
C LEU A 6 10.65 -7.05 3.87
N VAL A 7 9.70 -7.72 3.23
CA VAL A 7 8.35 -7.91 3.78
C VAL A 7 8.39 -8.77 5.04
N ASP A 8 7.79 -8.25 6.11
CA ASP A 8 7.67 -8.92 7.41
C ASP A 8 6.26 -9.49 7.64
N TYR A 9 5.26 -8.97 6.94
CA TYR A 9 3.86 -9.29 7.14
C TYR A 9 3.12 -9.22 5.82
N THR A 10 2.26 -10.20 5.54
CA THR A 10 1.47 -10.22 4.31
C THR A 10 -0.01 -10.37 4.64
N ARG A 11 -0.81 -9.42 4.13
CA ARG A 11 -2.27 -9.51 4.17
C ARG A 11 -2.81 -8.98 2.85
N LEU A 12 -3.00 -9.86 1.88
CA LEU A 12 -3.42 -9.44 0.54
C LEU A 12 -4.84 -8.89 0.55
N SER A 13 -5.00 -7.72 -0.08
CA SER A 13 -6.27 -7.00 -0.21
C SER A 13 -7.01 -7.44 -1.47
N PRO A 14 -8.35 -7.54 -1.43
CA PRO A 14 -9.15 -7.72 -2.64
C PRO A 14 -9.24 -6.43 -3.47
N ASN A 15 -8.86 -5.29 -2.91
CA ASN A 15 -8.98 -3.96 -3.54
C ASN A 15 -7.82 -3.73 -4.49
N ARG A 16 -7.80 -4.46 -5.60
CA ARG A 16 -6.71 -4.41 -6.57
C ARG A 16 -7.22 -4.69 -7.97
N SER A 17 -6.44 -4.28 -8.95
CA SER A 17 -6.66 -4.67 -10.34
C SER A 17 -5.50 -5.55 -10.81
N HIS A 18 -5.81 -6.68 -11.40
CA HIS A 18 -4.82 -7.67 -11.84
C HIS A 18 -4.93 -7.90 -13.35
N PRO A 19 -3.81 -7.85 -14.06
CA PRO A 19 -2.51 -7.30 -13.65
C PRO A 19 -2.49 -5.78 -13.83
N ARG A 20 -1.43 -5.10 -13.34
CA ARG A 20 -1.23 -3.71 -13.73
C ARG A 20 -0.97 -3.64 -15.25
N ASN A 21 -1.33 -2.52 -15.87
CA ASN A 21 -1.23 -2.41 -17.33
C ASN A 21 -0.02 -1.61 -17.81
N HIS A 22 0.94 -1.34 -16.92
CA HIS A 22 2.11 -0.53 -17.25
C HIS A 22 3.31 -1.01 -16.45
N THR A 23 4.50 -0.85 -17.00
CA THR A 23 5.75 -1.07 -16.27
C THR A 23 5.84 -0.07 -15.11
N ILE A 24 6.32 -0.54 -13.95
CA ILE A 24 6.53 0.34 -12.81
C ILE A 24 7.67 1.30 -13.12
N ASP A 25 7.38 2.60 -13.04
CA ASP A 25 8.37 3.66 -13.25
C ASP A 25 8.22 4.79 -12.23
N LYS A 26 7.41 4.58 -11.17
CA LYS A 26 7.18 5.55 -10.11
C LYS A 26 7.09 4.87 -8.76
N ILE A 27 7.40 5.63 -7.72
CA ILE A 27 7.08 5.29 -6.33
C ILE A 27 6.24 6.43 -5.79
N THR A 28 5.06 6.12 -5.26
CA THR A 28 4.18 7.10 -4.64
C THR A 28 4.11 6.82 -3.15
N ILE A 29 4.53 7.80 -2.34
CA ILE A 29 4.52 7.69 -0.89
C ILE A 29 3.29 8.42 -0.34
N HIS A 30 2.53 7.72 0.48
CA HIS A 30 1.39 8.28 1.21
C HIS A 30 1.67 8.16 2.70
N HIS A 31 1.21 9.09 3.52
CA HIS A 31 1.18 8.87 4.96
C HIS A 31 -0.16 8.25 5.35
N MET A 32 -0.14 7.42 6.39
CA MET A 32 -1.35 6.72 6.85
C MET A 32 -2.37 7.65 7.50
N ALA A 33 -1.99 8.90 7.79
CA ALA A 33 -2.74 9.82 8.62
C ALA A 33 -3.01 9.24 10.01
N GLY A 34 -2.04 8.51 10.52
CA GLY A 34 -2.08 7.86 11.82
C GLY A 34 -0.89 6.95 12.03
N ASP A 35 -0.62 6.62 13.27
CA ASP A 35 0.46 5.70 13.66
C ASP A 35 -0.07 4.27 13.71
N LEU A 36 -0.42 3.74 12.54
CA LEU A 36 -0.98 2.40 12.44
C LEU A 36 0.12 1.35 12.31
N SER A 37 -0.10 0.19 12.93
CA SER A 37 0.74 -0.97 12.66
C SER A 37 0.45 -1.50 11.25
N VAL A 38 1.39 -2.29 10.71
CA VAL A 38 1.18 -2.91 9.40
C VAL A 38 -0.02 -3.86 9.42
N GLU A 39 -0.30 -4.51 10.56
CA GLU A 39 -1.47 -5.38 10.73
C GLU A 39 -2.77 -4.58 10.66
N THR A 40 -2.86 -3.48 11.37
CA THR A 40 -4.06 -2.63 11.37
C THR A 40 -4.30 -2.04 9.98
N CYS A 41 -3.26 -1.54 9.33
CA CYS A 41 -3.34 -1.01 7.98
C CYS A 41 -3.82 -2.10 6.99
N GLY A 42 -3.25 -3.30 7.10
CA GLY A 42 -3.65 -4.44 6.28
C GLY A 42 -5.10 -4.83 6.48
N ASN A 43 -5.58 -4.81 7.71
CA ASN A 43 -6.99 -5.11 8.00
C ASN A 43 -7.94 -4.09 7.37
N LEU A 44 -7.57 -2.82 7.36
CA LEU A 44 -8.36 -1.79 6.68
C LEU A 44 -8.45 -2.05 5.18
N PHE A 45 -7.33 -2.36 4.55
CA PHE A 45 -7.30 -2.62 3.11
C PHE A 45 -7.90 -3.98 2.74
N ALA A 46 -8.04 -4.90 3.67
CA ALA A 46 -8.71 -6.17 3.43
C ALA A 46 -10.23 -6.05 3.34
N ASN A 47 -10.79 -4.92 3.75
CA ASN A 47 -12.22 -4.67 3.67
C ASN A 47 -12.59 -4.24 2.24
N PRO A 48 -13.39 -5.04 1.50
CA PRO A 48 -13.76 -4.69 0.12
C PRO A 48 -14.60 -3.42 0.02
N ASN A 49 -15.33 -3.07 1.08
CA ASN A 49 -16.17 -1.87 1.08
C ASN A 49 -15.33 -0.58 1.16
N ARG A 50 -14.07 -0.68 1.56
CA ARG A 50 -13.18 0.47 1.63
C ARG A 50 -12.73 0.94 0.26
N GLU A 51 -12.67 0.04 -0.72
CA GLU A 51 -12.28 0.33 -2.10
C GLU A 51 -10.94 1.07 -2.20
N ALA A 52 -10.01 0.75 -1.30
CA ALA A 52 -8.70 1.37 -1.23
C ALA A 52 -7.65 0.36 -0.81
N SER A 53 -6.43 0.54 -1.28
CA SER A 53 -5.29 -0.30 -0.91
C SER A 53 -3.98 0.40 -1.26
N ALA A 54 -2.87 -0.23 -0.84
CA ALA A 54 -1.52 0.12 -1.27
C ALA A 54 -0.75 -1.18 -1.51
N ASN A 55 0.34 -1.11 -2.25
CA ASN A 55 1.20 -2.28 -2.43
C ASN A 55 1.88 -2.64 -1.10
N TYR A 56 2.41 -1.64 -0.41
CA TYR A 56 3.13 -1.85 0.85
C TYR A 56 2.67 -0.87 1.92
N GLY A 57 2.90 -1.25 3.18
CA GLY A 57 2.83 -0.36 4.31
C GLY A 57 4.11 -0.45 5.12
N ILE A 58 4.52 0.66 5.74
CA ILE A 58 5.67 0.71 6.64
C ILE A 58 5.19 1.26 7.96
N GLY A 59 5.31 0.47 9.02
CA GLY A 59 4.96 0.88 10.37
C GLY A 59 6.04 1.73 11.00
N SER A 60 5.71 2.44 12.08
CA SER A 60 6.67 3.25 12.83
C SER A 60 7.75 2.40 13.50
N ASP A 61 7.52 1.10 13.66
CA ASP A 61 8.50 0.14 14.16
C ASP A 61 9.45 -0.38 13.09
N GLY A 62 9.31 0.08 11.84
CA GLY A 62 10.15 -0.32 10.72
C GLY A 62 9.70 -1.60 10.02
N ARG A 63 8.60 -2.24 10.44
CA ARG A 63 8.08 -3.43 9.77
C ARG A 63 7.46 -3.05 8.44
N VAL A 64 7.57 -3.97 7.47
CA VAL A 64 7.04 -3.80 6.12
C VAL A 64 5.91 -4.80 5.88
N GLY A 65 4.75 -4.29 5.51
CA GLY A 65 3.60 -5.11 5.13
C GLY A 65 3.41 -5.14 3.61
N LEU A 66 2.97 -6.29 3.10
CA LEU A 66 2.57 -6.45 1.71
C LEU A 66 1.06 -6.63 1.64
N TYR A 67 0.39 -5.77 0.89
CA TYR A 67 -1.08 -5.80 0.75
C TYR A 67 -1.54 -6.05 -0.67
N VAL A 68 -0.78 -5.62 -1.66
CA VAL A 68 -1.03 -5.87 -3.08
C VAL A 68 0.29 -6.20 -3.75
N ASP A 69 0.33 -7.33 -4.47
CA ASP A 69 1.54 -7.73 -5.21
C ASP A 69 1.98 -6.61 -6.15
N GLU A 70 3.29 -6.45 -6.34
CA GLU A 70 3.81 -5.44 -7.26
C GLU A 70 3.33 -5.63 -8.69
N GLY A 71 3.04 -6.85 -9.09
CA GLY A 71 2.46 -7.15 -10.40
C GLY A 71 1.03 -6.66 -10.59
N ASP A 72 0.38 -6.20 -9.54
CA ASP A 72 -1.00 -5.71 -9.55
C ASP A 72 -1.06 -4.22 -9.24
N ARG A 73 -2.17 -3.59 -9.67
CA ARG A 73 -2.45 -2.18 -9.37
C ARG A 73 -3.16 -2.08 -8.02
N ALA A 74 -2.57 -1.39 -7.06
CA ALA A 74 -3.26 -0.98 -5.84
C ALA A 74 -4.23 0.17 -6.15
N TRP A 75 -5.28 0.31 -5.35
CA TRP A 75 -6.25 1.40 -5.47
C TRP A 75 -5.89 2.48 -4.44
N ALA A 76 -4.83 3.24 -4.72
CA ALA A 76 -4.23 4.12 -3.73
C ALA A 76 -4.50 5.59 -3.96
N SER A 77 -4.38 6.08 -5.21
CA SER A 77 -4.39 7.51 -5.48
C SER A 77 -5.67 8.00 -6.15
N ALA A 78 -6.66 7.13 -6.36
CA ALA A 78 -7.85 7.41 -7.16
C ALA A 78 -7.54 7.80 -8.63
N SER A 79 -6.29 7.61 -9.05
CA SER A 79 -5.85 7.82 -10.43
C SER A 79 -5.34 6.49 -10.98
N PRO A 80 -6.14 5.80 -11.82
CA PRO A 80 -5.69 4.54 -12.43
C PRO A 80 -4.40 4.69 -13.22
N SER A 81 -4.21 5.82 -13.89
CA SER A 81 -3.00 6.12 -14.65
C SER A 81 -1.77 6.11 -13.75
N ASN A 82 -1.82 6.81 -12.62
CA ASN A 82 -0.72 6.82 -11.66
C ASN A 82 -0.52 5.43 -11.02
N ASP A 83 -1.61 4.81 -10.58
CA ASP A 83 -1.54 3.55 -9.83
C ASP A 83 -1.01 2.39 -10.69
N ASN A 84 -1.28 2.39 -11.99
CA ASN A 84 -0.71 1.38 -12.88
C ASN A 84 0.80 1.53 -13.06
N ARG A 85 1.35 2.72 -12.86
CA ARG A 85 2.77 3.01 -13.04
C ARG A 85 3.56 2.98 -11.73
N ALA A 86 2.89 3.02 -10.59
CA ALA A 86 3.53 3.26 -9.30
C ALA A 86 3.47 2.04 -8.38
N VAL A 87 4.54 1.85 -7.61
CA VAL A 87 4.46 1.15 -6.34
C VAL A 87 3.97 2.17 -5.32
N ASN A 88 2.83 1.89 -4.70
CA ASN A 88 2.22 2.75 -3.71
C ASN A 88 2.57 2.25 -2.31
N ILE A 89 3.11 3.13 -1.47
CA ILE A 89 3.59 2.80 -0.12
C ILE A 89 2.93 3.72 0.88
N GLU A 90 2.23 3.15 1.86
CA GLU A 90 1.66 3.86 2.99
C GLU A 90 2.66 3.85 4.15
N VAL A 91 2.99 5.01 4.70
CA VAL A 91 3.94 5.13 5.80
C VAL A 91 3.23 5.66 7.03
N ALA A 92 3.40 4.97 8.15
CA ALA A 92 2.85 5.41 9.44
C ALA A 92 3.42 6.79 9.80
N ASN A 93 2.57 7.65 10.33
CA ASN A 93 2.96 8.98 10.76
C ASN A 93 2.25 9.34 12.07
N CYS A 94 2.25 10.62 12.47
CA CYS A 94 1.64 11.00 13.75
C CYS A 94 0.13 10.80 13.73
N ALA A 95 -0.48 10.65 14.93
CA ALA A 95 -1.91 10.40 15.08
C ALA A 95 -2.77 11.54 14.52
N THR A 96 -2.22 12.75 14.43
CA THR A 96 -2.92 13.90 13.86
C THR A 96 -2.82 13.98 12.34
N GLY A 97 -1.99 13.11 11.73
CA GLY A 97 -1.91 12.99 10.28
C GLY A 97 -1.08 14.03 9.58
N GLY A 98 -0.41 14.95 10.29
CA GLY A 98 0.30 16.07 9.67
C GLY A 98 1.79 15.88 9.49
N ASP A 99 2.42 15.03 10.27
CA ASP A 99 3.88 14.88 10.29
C ASP A 99 4.30 13.43 10.06
N TRP A 100 5.52 13.26 9.59
CA TRP A 100 6.13 11.94 9.38
C TRP A 100 6.76 11.39 10.64
#